data_8f55b2b0fac742453fb4dd5849c460c6
#
_entry.id   8f55b2b0fac742453fb4dd5849c460c6
#
_cell.length_a   1.000
_cell.length_b   1.000
_cell.length_c   1.000
_cell.angle_alpha   90.00
_cell.angle_beta   90.00
_cell.angle_gamma   90.00
#
_symmetry.space_group_name_H-M   'P 1'
#
loop_
_entity.id
_entity.type
_entity.pdbx_description
1 polymer ?
#
loop_
_entity_poly.entity_id
_entity_poly.type
_entity_poly.pdbx_seq_one_letter_code
_entity_poly.pdbx_strand_id
1 'polypeptide(L)'
;GSTIGLYLYLTTYYPEIETDLYLEEIPEAFQMMGHWDVPKHEIVEGKVYDLFISLDCGDERRLGFSEPMFQNAKETLCVDHHVSNESFADTNYIVPDASSTSELVFRLLDEEKITEEIASFLYMGIVHDTGVFQYSCTSPETMEVGAALLRKGINGSAIIDGTYFETVSYTHLR
;
A
#
# COMPACT_ATOMS: atom_id res chain seq x y z
N GLY A 1 -1.35 0.09 3.57
CA GLY A 1 0.01 -0.43 3.68
C GLY A 1 0.90 0.04 2.56
N SER A 2 0.76 -0.54 1.38
CA SER A 2 1.52 -0.25 0.16
C SER A 2 1.59 1.24 -0.17
N THR A 3 0.47 1.93 -0.12
CA THR A 3 0.32 3.33 -0.55
C THR A 3 1.08 4.29 0.36
N ILE A 4 0.91 4.19 1.68
CA ILE A 4 1.65 5.04 2.63
C ILE A 4 3.13 4.67 2.65
N GLY A 5 3.47 3.38 2.58
CA GLY A 5 4.86 2.94 2.51
C GLY A 5 5.61 3.51 1.31
N LEU A 6 5.01 3.48 0.12
CA LEU A 6 5.59 4.09 -1.08
C LEU A 6 5.67 5.62 -0.96
N TYR A 7 4.62 6.27 -0.46
CA TYR A 7 4.60 7.72 -0.23
C TYR A 7 5.75 8.18 0.67
N LEU A 8 5.94 7.52 1.81
CA LEU A 8 7.02 7.85 2.74
C LEU A 8 8.41 7.65 2.11
N TYR A 9 8.57 6.60 1.31
CA TYR A 9 9.82 6.36 0.60
C TYR A 9 10.11 7.49 -0.41
N LEU A 10 9.12 7.87 -1.23
CA LEU A 10 9.28 8.93 -2.23
C LEU A 10 9.57 10.28 -1.56
N THR A 11 8.80 10.67 -0.56
CA THR A 11 8.97 11.97 0.11
C THR A 11 10.27 12.07 0.91
N THR A 12 10.79 10.94 1.40
CA THR A 12 12.05 10.91 2.15
C THR A 12 13.27 11.00 1.23
N TYR A 13 13.27 10.26 0.11
CA TYR A 13 14.48 10.11 -0.71
C TYR A 13 14.45 10.90 -2.02
N TYR A 14 13.28 11.41 -2.41
CA TYR A 14 13.08 12.20 -3.63
C TYR A 14 12.21 13.43 -3.34
N PRO A 15 12.65 14.31 -2.39
CA PRO A 15 11.87 15.47 -1.95
C PRO A 15 11.64 16.51 -3.05
N GLU A 16 12.38 16.42 -4.16
CA GLU A 16 12.19 17.26 -5.36
C GLU A 16 10.95 16.85 -6.16
N ILE A 17 10.40 15.65 -5.93
CA ILE A 17 9.16 15.17 -6.56
C ILE A 17 7.98 15.60 -5.70
N GLU A 18 7.11 16.44 -6.23
CA GLU A 18 5.86 16.76 -5.56
C GLU A 18 4.94 15.53 -5.58
N THR A 19 4.75 14.92 -4.41
CA THR A 19 4.00 13.67 -4.26
C THR A 19 2.73 13.92 -3.46
N ASP A 20 1.59 13.61 -4.04
CA ASP A 20 0.30 13.59 -3.37
C ASP A 20 -0.15 12.15 -3.13
N LEU A 21 -0.85 11.95 -2.02
CA LEU A 21 -1.40 10.67 -1.63
C LEU A 21 -2.93 10.77 -1.58
N TYR A 22 -3.61 9.87 -2.28
CA TYR A 22 -5.07 9.79 -2.30
C TYR A 22 -5.52 8.45 -1.73
N LEU A 23 -6.35 8.50 -0.71
CA LEU A 23 -7.02 7.33 -0.13
C LEU A 23 -8.44 7.72 0.26
N GLU A 24 -9.33 6.74 0.28
CA GLU A 24 -10.59 6.86 0.99
C GLU A 24 -10.37 6.99 2.49
N GLU A 25 -11.44 7.19 3.25
CA GLU A 25 -11.36 7.35 4.70
C GLU A 25 -10.64 6.16 5.36
N ILE A 26 -9.60 6.45 6.15
CA ILE A 26 -8.80 5.41 6.81
C ILE A 26 -9.55 4.92 8.05
N PRO A 27 -9.85 3.62 8.16
CA PRO A 27 -10.47 3.04 9.36
C PRO A 27 -9.70 3.38 10.63
N GLU A 28 -10.43 3.62 11.72
CA GLU A 28 -9.89 4.03 13.03
C GLU A 28 -8.76 3.11 13.52
N ALA A 29 -8.89 1.79 13.33
CA ALA A 29 -7.88 0.81 13.72
C ALA A 29 -6.49 1.06 13.09
N PHE A 30 -6.41 1.70 11.93
CA PHE A 30 -5.14 2.00 11.27
C PHE A 30 -4.53 3.35 11.70
N GLN A 31 -5.29 4.20 12.41
CA GLN A 31 -4.81 5.51 12.83
C GLN A 31 -3.66 5.43 13.83
N MET A 32 -3.55 4.32 14.57
CA MET A 32 -2.41 4.07 15.46
C MET A 32 -1.06 4.02 14.73
N MET A 33 -1.06 3.76 13.43
CA MET A 33 0.15 3.71 12.61
C MET A 33 0.71 5.11 12.28
N GLY A 34 -0.05 6.17 12.55
CA GLY A 34 0.29 7.53 12.14
C GLY A 34 -0.01 7.81 10.67
N HIS A 35 0.28 9.03 10.22
CA HIS A 35 0.09 9.50 8.83
C HIS A 35 -1.35 9.40 8.29
N TRP A 36 -2.34 9.26 9.17
CA TRP A 36 -3.75 9.17 8.81
C TRP A 36 -4.31 10.50 8.28
N ASP A 37 -3.65 11.63 8.57
CA ASP A 37 -3.98 13.00 8.14
C ASP A 37 -3.27 13.43 6.84
N VAL A 38 -2.39 12.58 6.29
CA VAL A 38 -1.62 12.86 5.08
C VAL A 38 -2.44 12.66 3.79
N PRO A 39 -3.25 11.60 3.67
CA PRO A 39 -4.02 11.36 2.45
C PRO A 39 -5.01 12.48 2.18
N LYS A 40 -5.12 12.83 0.91
CA LYS A 40 -6.20 13.67 0.40
C LYS A 40 -7.43 12.81 0.14
N HIS A 41 -8.57 13.32 0.52
CA HIS A 41 -9.88 12.66 0.37
C HIS A 41 -10.75 13.33 -0.70
N GLU A 42 -10.19 14.34 -1.36
CA GLU A 42 -10.84 15.10 -2.43
C GLU A 42 -9.86 15.36 -3.57
N ILE A 43 -10.39 15.51 -4.78
CA ILE A 43 -9.58 15.87 -5.94
C ILE A 43 -9.05 17.30 -5.81
N VAL A 44 -7.85 17.54 -6.35
CA VAL A 44 -7.29 18.88 -6.49
C VAL A 44 -7.67 19.37 -7.88
N GLU A 45 -8.63 20.30 -7.96
CA GLU A 45 -9.10 20.85 -9.24
C GLU A 45 -7.97 21.46 -10.06
N GLY A 46 -7.93 21.13 -11.34
CA GLY A 46 -6.97 21.69 -12.30
C GLY A 46 -5.55 21.11 -12.18
N LYS A 47 -5.28 20.20 -11.24
CA LYS A 47 -3.98 19.54 -11.13
C LYS A 47 -3.90 18.38 -12.11
N VAL A 48 -2.83 18.36 -12.92
CA VAL A 48 -2.47 17.26 -13.81
C VAL A 48 -1.17 16.65 -13.31
N TYR A 49 -1.14 15.34 -13.11
CA TYR A 49 0.05 14.62 -12.66
C TYR A 49 0.88 14.16 -13.86
N ASP A 50 2.20 14.20 -13.71
CA ASP A 50 3.11 13.58 -14.68
C ASP A 50 3.01 12.07 -14.63
N LEU A 51 2.84 11.50 -13.43
CA LEU A 51 2.63 10.08 -13.22
C LEU A 51 1.56 9.88 -12.14
N PHE A 52 0.59 9.01 -12.40
CA PHE A 52 -0.35 8.49 -11.40
C PHE A 52 -0.05 7.02 -11.14
N ILE A 53 0.19 6.66 -9.88
CA ILE A 53 0.45 5.28 -9.47
C ILE A 53 -0.78 4.75 -8.73
N SER A 54 -1.43 3.74 -9.28
CA SER A 54 -2.47 2.98 -8.60
C SER A 54 -1.86 1.76 -7.90
N LEU A 55 -2.22 1.57 -6.65
CA LEU A 55 -1.75 0.46 -5.82
C LEU A 55 -2.94 -0.33 -5.29
N ASP A 56 -2.90 -1.65 -5.45
CA ASP A 56 -3.91 -2.56 -4.90
C ASP A 56 -5.32 -2.36 -5.46
N CYS A 57 -5.39 -1.99 -6.73
CA CYS A 57 -6.64 -1.75 -7.45
C CYS A 57 -6.78 -2.75 -8.60
N GLY A 58 -7.69 -3.71 -8.44
CA GLY A 58 -7.95 -4.74 -9.47
C GLY A 58 -8.61 -4.20 -10.75
N ASP A 59 -9.23 -3.03 -10.68
CA ASP A 59 -9.80 -2.32 -11.84
C ASP A 59 -9.86 -0.81 -11.58
N GLU A 60 -10.02 -0.03 -12.68
CA GLU A 60 -10.02 1.44 -12.65
C GLU A 60 -11.12 2.04 -11.75
N ARG A 61 -12.29 1.41 -11.67
CA ARG A 61 -13.42 1.89 -10.85
C ARG A 61 -13.11 1.89 -9.36
N ARG A 62 -12.14 1.07 -8.93
CA ARG A 62 -11.67 1.04 -7.54
C ARG A 62 -10.83 2.25 -7.15
N LEU A 63 -10.46 3.10 -8.10
CA LEU A 63 -9.83 4.39 -7.82
C LEU A 63 -10.81 5.40 -7.18
N GLY A 64 -12.12 5.13 -7.26
CA GLY A 64 -13.15 5.93 -6.62
C GLY A 64 -13.07 7.39 -7.05
N PHE A 65 -13.05 8.32 -6.10
CA PHE A 65 -13.02 9.76 -6.39
C PHE A 65 -11.74 10.21 -7.14
N SER A 66 -10.66 9.44 -7.11
CA SER A 66 -9.40 9.77 -7.77
C SER A 66 -9.33 9.32 -9.25
N GLU A 67 -10.32 8.57 -9.74
CA GLU A 67 -10.38 8.10 -11.13
C GLU A 67 -10.19 9.22 -12.17
N PRO A 68 -10.82 10.41 -12.05
CA PRO A 68 -10.61 11.48 -13.02
C PRO A 68 -9.16 11.99 -13.07
N MET A 69 -8.42 11.90 -11.97
CA MET A 69 -7.01 12.30 -11.92
C MET A 69 -6.12 11.27 -12.60
N PHE A 70 -6.44 9.98 -12.46
CA PHE A 70 -5.80 8.90 -13.19
C PHE A 70 -5.99 9.09 -14.71
N GLN A 71 -7.23 9.33 -15.16
CA GLN A 71 -7.54 9.51 -16.57
C GLN A 71 -6.89 10.75 -17.22
N ASN A 72 -6.59 11.80 -16.42
CA ASN A 72 -5.94 13.01 -16.87
C ASN A 72 -4.43 13.05 -16.64
N ALA A 73 -3.85 12.04 -16.00
CA ALA A 73 -2.40 11.96 -15.81
C ALA A 73 -1.69 11.77 -17.16
N LYS A 74 -0.43 12.23 -17.26
CA LYS A 74 0.36 12.05 -18.49
C LYS A 74 0.80 10.60 -18.69
N GLU A 75 1.10 9.91 -17.60
CA GLU A 75 1.45 8.49 -17.56
C GLU A 75 0.79 7.83 -16.36
N THR A 76 0.46 6.56 -16.48
CA THR A 76 -0.16 5.77 -15.43
C THR A 76 0.59 4.47 -15.17
N LEU A 77 0.72 4.12 -13.88
CA LEU A 77 1.31 2.87 -13.43
C LEU A 77 0.33 2.16 -12.50
N CYS A 78 0.12 0.87 -12.73
CA CYS A 78 -0.60 0.01 -11.80
C CYS A 78 0.35 -1.03 -11.20
N VAL A 79 0.38 -1.12 -9.86
CA VAL A 79 1.05 -2.19 -9.11
C VAL A 79 0.01 -2.96 -8.34
N ASP A 80 -0.18 -4.23 -8.65
CA ASP A 80 -1.28 -5.02 -8.10
C ASP A 80 -0.97 -6.52 -8.06
N HIS A 81 -1.66 -7.26 -7.20
CA HIS A 81 -1.57 -8.71 -7.09
C HIS A 81 -2.90 -9.43 -7.41
N HIS A 82 -3.95 -8.71 -7.75
CA HIS A 82 -5.23 -9.32 -8.05
C HIS A 82 -5.20 -10.11 -9.36
N VAL A 83 -5.60 -11.37 -9.32
CA VAL A 83 -5.74 -12.25 -10.51
C VAL A 83 -6.69 -11.66 -11.56
N SER A 84 -7.69 -10.90 -11.09
CA SER A 84 -8.72 -10.28 -11.95
C SER A 84 -8.31 -8.95 -12.55
N ASN A 85 -7.09 -8.47 -12.32
CA ASN A 85 -6.63 -7.20 -12.86
C ASN A 85 -6.52 -7.26 -14.39
N GLU A 86 -7.15 -6.31 -15.08
CA GLU A 86 -7.21 -6.24 -16.55
C GLU A 86 -6.10 -5.39 -17.17
N SER A 87 -5.09 -4.99 -16.40
CA SER A 87 -3.96 -4.15 -16.86
C SER A 87 -4.42 -2.82 -17.45
N PHE A 88 -5.13 -2.03 -16.66
CA PHE A 88 -5.82 -0.81 -17.08
C PHE A 88 -4.93 0.45 -17.17
N ALA A 89 -3.68 0.39 -16.69
CA ALA A 89 -2.72 1.50 -16.77
C ALA A 89 -1.83 1.41 -18.01
N ASP A 90 -1.10 2.48 -18.34
CA ASP A 90 -0.09 2.47 -19.42
C ASP A 90 1.03 1.48 -19.11
N THR A 91 1.47 1.42 -17.86
CA THR A 91 2.43 0.44 -17.36
C THR A 91 1.80 -0.36 -16.23
N ASN A 92 1.95 -1.69 -16.28
CA ASN A 92 1.34 -2.58 -15.30
C ASN A 92 2.37 -3.56 -14.73
N TYR A 93 2.51 -3.56 -13.39
CA TYR A 93 3.28 -4.56 -12.65
C TYR A 93 2.32 -5.41 -11.84
N ILE A 94 1.79 -6.43 -12.50
CA ILE A 94 0.76 -7.32 -11.93
C ILE A 94 1.40 -8.67 -11.66
N VAL A 95 1.42 -9.09 -10.39
CA VAL A 95 2.02 -10.37 -9.96
C VAL A 95 1.02 -11.12 -9.08
N PRO A 96 0.15 -11.96 -9.66
CA PRO A 96 -0.90 -12.67 -8.94
C PRO A 96 -0.39 -13.66 -7.87
N ASP A 97 0.86 -14.12 -8.00
CA ASP A 97 1.47 -15.03 -7.02
C ASP A 97 2.06 -14.30 -5.81
N ALA A 98 2.12 -12.97 -5.82
CA ALA A 98 2.52 -12.21 -4.65
C ALA A 98 1.39 -12.20 -3.60
N SER A 99 1.75 -12.21 -2.33
CA SER A 99 0.77 -12.23 -1.25
C SER A 99 0.00 -10.93 -1.09
N SER A 100 0.59 -9.82 -1.53
CA SER A 100 0.02 -8.48 -1.36
C SER A 100 0.72 -7.46 -2.27
N THR A 101 0.04 -6.36 -2.52
CA THR A 101 0.69 -5.20 -3.18
C THR A 101 1.81 -4.60 -2.31
N SER A 102 1.75 -4.72 -0.99
CA SER A 102 2.83 -4.29 -0.09
C SER A 102 4.12 -5.11 -0.29
N GLU A 103 4.02 -6.40 -0.58
CA GLU A 103 5.15 -7.23 -0.97
C GLU A 103 5.76 -6.75 -2.30
N LEU A 104 4.93 -6.40 -3.27
CA LEU A 104 5.39 -5.87 -4.56
C LEU A 104 6.09 -4.52 -4.41
N VAL A 105 5.55 -3.63 -3.59
CA VAL A 105 6.20 -2.35 -3.28
C VAL A 105 7.57 -2.59 -2.64
N PHE A 106 7.69 -3.51 -1.67
CA PHE A 106 8.99 -3.88 -1.09
C PHE A 106 9.99 -4.30 -2.17
N ARG A 107 9.57 -5.13 -3.13
CA ARG A 107 10.44 -5.62 -4.21
C ARG A 107 10.90 -4.52 -5.18
N LEU A 108 10.15 -3.42 -5.30
CA LEU A 108 10.46 -2.27 -6.13
C LEU A 108 11.41 -1.27 -5.46
N LEU A 109 11.46 -1.25 -4.13
CA LEU A 109 12.25 -0.30 -3.37
C LEU A 109 13.68 -0.81 -3.12
N ASP A 110 14.60 0.13 -2.91
CA ASP A 110 15.93 -0.18 -2.40
C ASP A 110 15.81 -0.58 -0.92
N GLU A 111 16.06 -1.84 -0.61
CA GLU A 111 15.91 -2.37 0.74
C GLU A 111 16.73 -1.60 1.77
N GLU A 112 17.94 -1.10 1.42
CA GLU A 112 18.78 -0.34 2.35
C GLU A 112 18.14 1.00 2.75
N LYS A 113 17.28 1.55 1.91
CA LYS A 113 16.54 2.79 2.16
C LYS A 113 15.20 2.59 2.88
N ILE A 114 14.78 1.36 3.10
CA ILE A 114 13.55 1.08 3.86
C ILE A 114 13.81 1.35 5.34
N THR A 115 13.23 2.44 5.85
CA THR A 115 13.28 2.81 7.27
C THR A 115 12.34 1.93 8.10
N GLU A 116 12.47 1.96 9.44
CA GLU A 116 11.53 1.29 10.36
C GLU A 116 10.08 1.71 10.08
N GLU A 117 9.84 2.98 9.82
CA GLU A 117 8.51 3.51 9.55
C GLU A 117 7.92 2.97 8.25
N ILE A 118 8.67 3.03 7.14
CA ILE A 118 8.26 2.44 5.84
C ILE A 118 8.00 0.94 6.01
N ALA A 119 8.91 0.24 6.72
CA ALA A 119 8.77 -1.20 6.99
C ALA A 119 7.50 -1.53 7.77
N SER A 120 7.11 -0.69 8.73
CA SER A 120 5.89 -0.88 9.52
C SER A 120 4.64 -0.86 8.64
N PHE A 121 4.53 0.07 7.70
CA PHE A 121 3.40 0.13 6.79
C PHE A 121 3.37 -1.02 5.79
N LEU A 122 4.52 -1.40 5.22
CA LEU A 122 4.59 -2.53 4.30
C LEU A 122 4.25 -3.84 5.01
N TYR A 123 4.77 -4.03 6.24
CA TYR A 123 4.47 -5.21 7.06
C TYR A 123 2.98 -5.30 7.40
N MET A 124 2.36 -4.19 7.80
CA MET A 124 0.93 -4.12 8.04
C MET A 124 0.13 -4.59 6.82
N GLY A 125 0.46 -4.12 5.61
CA GLY A 125 -0.24 -4.54 4.39
C GLY A 125 -0.10 -6.04 4.14
N ILE A 126 1.10 -6.61 4.28
CA ILE A 126 1.32 -8.07 4.15
C ILE A 126 0.50 -8.84 5.21
N VAL A 127 0.50 -8.39 6.45
CA VAL A 127 -0.24 -9.03 7.55
C VAL A 127 -1.74 -9.10 7.24
N HIS A 128 -2.31 -8.02 6.71
CA HIS A 128 -3.74 -7.97 6.41
C HIS A 128 -4.11 -8.88 5.24
N ASP A 129 -3.36 -8.85 4.15
CA ASP A 129 -3.67 -9.65 2.95
C ASP A 129 -3.41 -11.14 3.15
N THR A 130 -2.46 -11.49 4.03
CA THR A 130 -2.12 -12.89 4.33
C THR A 130 -2.88 -13.47 5.53
N GLY A 131 -3.73 -12.67 6.18
CA GLY A 131 -4.38 -13.09 7.42
C GLY A 131 -3.36 -13.51 8.48
N VAL A 132 -2.39 -12.65 8.76
CA VAL A 132 -1.26 -12.95 9.67
C VAL A 132 -0.47 -14.19 9.21
N PHE A 133 -0.14 -14.23 7.92
CA PHE A 133 0.61 -15.32 7.27
C PHE A 133 -0.09 -16.70 7.30
N GLN A 134 -1.44 -16.73 7.49
CA GLN A 134 -2.21 -17.98 7.57
C GLN A 134 -2.80 -18.40 6.22
N TYR A 135 -3.03 -17.45 5.29
CA TYR A 135 -3.67 -17.76 4.02
C TYR A 135 -2.70 -18.41 3.03
N SER A 136 -3.27 -19.15 2.08
CA SER A 136 -2.52 -19.91 1.07
C SER A 136 -1.68 -19.04 0.11
N CYS A 137 -1.91 -17.73 0.06
CA CYS A 137 -1.08 -16.78 -0.68
C CYS A 137 0.28 -16.51 0.01
N THR A 138 0.47 -16.98 1.25
CA THR A 138 1.76 -16.84 1.95
C THR A 138 2.78 -17.80 1.36
N SER A 139 3.72 -17.27 0.60
CA SER A 139 4.83 -18.01 -0.04
C SER A 139 6.12 -17.93 0.80
N PRO A 140 7.16 -18.73 0.47
CA PRO A 140 8.48 -18.54 1.06
C PRO A 140 9.00 -17.10 0.86
N GLU A 141 8.81 -16.51 -0.31
CA GLU A 141 9.20 -15.15 -0.65
C GLU A 141 8.48 -14.13 0.24
N THR A 142 7.19 -14.33 0.50
CA THR A 142 6.41 -13.50 1.45
C THR A 142 7.03 -13.52 2.85
N MET A 143 7.43 -14.71 3.31
CA MET A 143 8.08 -14.87 4.62
C MET A 143 9.46 -14.21 4.67
N GLU A 144 10.22 -14.28 3.57
CA GLU A 144 11.53 -13.62 3.45
C GLU A 144 11.37 -12.09 3.50
N VAL A 145 10.39 -11.54 2.80
CA VAL A 145 10.05 -10.11 2.87
C VAL A 145 9.59 -9.73 4.28
N GLY A 146 8.72 -10.51 4.91
CA GLY A 146 8.32 -10.31 6.29
C GLY A 146 9.51 -10.29 7.26
N ALA A 147 10.45 -11.23 7.09
CA ALA A 147 11.68 -11.29 7.89
C ALA A 147 12.59 -10.06 7.64
N ALA A 148 12.72 -9.61 6.38
CA ALA A 148 13.49 -8.42 6.04
C ALA A 148 12.91 -7.17 6.71
N LEU A 149 11.58 -7.01 6.68
CA LEU A 149 10.87 -5.91 7.34
C LEU A 149 11.06 -5.95 8.88
N LEU A 150 10.95 -7.12 9.51
CA LEU A 150 11.22 -7.27 10.94
C LEU A 150 12.67 -6.90 11.33
N ARG A 151 13.66 -7.17 10.46
CA ARG A 151 15.05 -6.74 10.69
C ARG A 151 15.23 -5.23 10.71
N LYS A 152 14.26 -4.45 10.20
CA LYS A 152 14.26 -2.98 10.27
C LYS A 152 13.94 -2.45 11.68
N GLY A 153 13.63 -3.34 12.63
CA GLY A 153 13.39 -2.96 14.03
C GLY A 153 11.92 -2.74 14.39
N ILE A 154 10.99 -3.03 13.48
CA ILE A 154 9.56 -2.85 13.72
C ILE A 154 9.04 -3.76 14.84
N ASN A 155 8.02 -3.31 15.57
CA ASN A 155 7.28 -4.15 16.51
C ASN A 155 6.13 -4.87 15.79
N GLY A 156 6.45 -6.00 15.12
CA GLY A 156 5.47 -6.75 14.33
C GLY A 156 4.27 -7.24 15.14
N SER A 157 4.44 -7.63 16.42
CA SER A 157 3.32 -8.05 17.28
C SER A 157 2.39 -6.87 17.59
N ALA A 158 2.93 -5.70 17.90
CA ALA A 158 2.09 -4.52 18.15
C ALA A 158 1.30 -4.08 16.90
N ILE A 159 1.90 -4.20 15.71
CA ILE A 159 1.21 -3.94 14.44
C ILE A 159 0.05 -4.93 14.26
N ILE A 160 0.30 -6.23 14.47
CA ILE A 160 -0.73 -7.27 14.33
C ILE A 160 -1.87 -7.02 15.33
N ASP A 161 -1.55 -6.84 16.61
CA ASP A 161 -2.55 -6.67 17.66
C ASP A 161 -3.40 -5.43 17.44
N GLY A 162 -2.77 -4.29 17.14
CA GLY A 162 -3.45 -3.01 17.03
C GLY A 162 -4.18 -2.78 15.70
N THR A 163 -3.80 -3.47 14.62
CA THR A 163 -4.46 -3.25 13.32
C THR A 163 -5.33 -4.43 12.89
N TYR A 164 -4.85 -5.66 13.00
CA TYR A 164 -5.56 -6.83 12.50
C TYR A 164 -6.62 -7.32 13.49
N PHE A 165 -6.26 -7.57 14.74
CA PHE A 165 -7.20 -8.12 15.71
C PHE A 165 -8.24 -7.09 16.20
N GLU A 166 -7.90 -5.83 16.30
CA GLU A 166 -8.89 -4.79 16.59
C GLU A 166 -9.93 -4.69 15.47
N THR A 167 -9.51 -4.71 14.20
CA THR A 167 -10.42 -4.67 13.05
C THR A 167 -11.36 -5.89 13.03
N VAL A 168 -10.87 -7.09 13.30
CA VAL A 168 -11.67 -8.32 13.35
C VAL A 168 -12.69 -8.29 14.49
N SER A 169 -12.32 -7.72 15.65
CA SER A 169 -13.24 -7.60 16.80
C SER A 169 -14.45 -6.73 16.50
N TYR A 170 -14.28 -5.65 15.75
CA TYR A 170 -15.38 -4.76 15.34
C TYR A 170 -16.35 -5.41 14.33
N THR A 171 -15.87 -6.31 13.48
CA THR A 171 -16.72 -6.99 12.47
C THR A 171 -17.59 -8.10 13.05
N HIS A 172 -17.26 -8.66 14.21
CA HIS A 172 -18.04 -9.69 14.88
C HIS A 172 -19.12 -9.16 15.86
N LEU A 173 -19.18 -7.85 16.07
CA LEU A 173 -20.15 -7.21 16.98
C LEU A 173 -21.30 -6.49 16.26
N ARG A 174 -21.48 -6.71 14.96
CA ARG A 174 -22.62 -6.18 14.18
C ARG A 174 -23.50 -7.27 13.62
#